data_65a1f53d0a3e13d7ef495a434056b769
#
_entry.id   65a1f53d0a3e13d7ef495a434056b769
#
_cell.length_a   1.000
_cell.length_b   1.000
_cell.length_c   1.000
_cell.angle_alpha   90.00
_cell.angle_beta   90.00
_cell.angle_gamma   90.00
#
_symmetry.space_group_name_H-M   'P 1'
#
loop_
_entity.id
_entity.type
_entity.pdbx_description
1 polymer ?
#
loop_
_entity_poly.entity_id
_entity_poly.type
_entity_poly.pdbx_seq_one_letter_code
_entity_poly.pdbx_strand_id
1 'polypeptide(L)'
;MLRRGEAVLARDIQDDSALGLRDAQGLIHATSVICAPIRMNNRSIGLVHLYSTVPDVILSPDHLEFTLAVAETVAMALRTRYREQKLVDDLSKTRNEIDLLRDQLGFESEIVGASAAMFAVHEQVARAAPSKATVLIRGESGVGKELVARSVHFSSDRKKAPFVCLNCAALSESLLESELFGHEKGAFTGATDRKMGKFEAADKGTLMLDEIGEMSPSIQAKFLRVLEGHPFERVGGSKAIKVDVRVIAATNRDLEAAVRKGTFRKDLFFRLHVIQINVPPLRDRPEDVLELADFFMRKFNSETGRKIRGYSAQAKQRLQKYSWPGNVRELKNVVERAVVLARGETIEMDELILTNLGPSADAGIEQVSFDQAYQERSLAEVEADHIRATLTETGWNKSKSAQILGVERSTLDRKIKRYEIAREPV
;
A
#
# COMPACT_ATOMS: atom_id res chain seq x y z
N MET A 1 -14.15 16.14 55.27
CA MET A 1 -13.76 14.73 55.16
C MET A 1 -13.23 14.38 53.76
N LEU A 2 -13.98 14.50 52.66
CA LEU A 2 -13.50 14.18 51.31
C LEU A 2 -12.19 14.94 50.90
N ARG A 3 -11.99 16.17 51.37
CA ARG A 3 -10.79 16.97 51.05
C ARG A 3 -9.54 16.56 51.83
N ARG A 4 -9.66 15.99 53.04
CA ARG A 4 -8.51 15.55 53.87
C ARG A 4 -8.18 14.08 53.68
N GLY A 5 -9.13 13.27 53.18
CA GLY A 5 -8.93 11.84 52.98
C GLY A 5 -8.77 11.01 54.25
N GLU A 6 -9.12 11.52 55.40
CA GLU A 6 -8.97 10.84 56.68
C GLU A 6 -10.26 10.11 57.05
N ALA A 7 -10.12 8.94 57.65
CA ALA A 7 -11.25 8.23 58.24
C ALA A 7 -11.66 8.86 59.59
N VAL A 8 -12.93 8.89 59.87
CA VAL A 8 -13.46 9.51 61.09
C VAL A 8 -14.40 8.55 61.80
N LEU A 9 -14.23 8.41 63.07
CA LEU A 9 -15.14 7.76 64.01
C LEU A 9 -15.69 8.83 64.93
N ALA A 10 -16.98 9.11 64.84
CA ALA A 10 -17.73 9.97 65.82
C ALA A 10 -18.60 9.08 66.69
N ARG A 11 -18.41 9.20 68.03
CA ARG A 11 -19.07 8.34 69.05
C ARG A 11 -20.30 8.97 69.68
N ASP A 12 -20.39 10.28 69.69
CA ASP A 12 -21.59 10.99 70.21
C ASP A 12 -21.89 12.13 69.23
N ILE A 13 -22.90 11.93 68.40
CA ILE A 13 -23.23 12.85 67.31
C ILE A 13 -24.09 14.01 67.85
N GLN A 14 -24.67 13.88 69.03
CA GLN A 14 -25.49 14.95 69.60
C GLN A 14 -24.65 16.19 70.00
N ASP A 15 -23.36 16.01 70.25
CA ASP A 15 -22.46 17.11 70.61
C ASP A 15 -21.73 17.73 69.40
N ASP A 16 -21.82 17.13 68.19
CA ASP A 16 -21.17 17.65 66.98
C ASP A 16 -22.16 18.50 66.22
N SER A 17 -22.01 19.84 66.30
CA SER A 17 -22.87 20.82 65.63
C SER A 17 -22.79 20.72 64.10
N ALA A 18 -21.78 20.05 63.54
CA ALA A 18 -21.60 19.82 62.05
C ALA A 18 -22.34 18.57 61.56
N LEU A 19 -22.54 17.57 62.44
CA LEU A 19 -23.18 16.29 62.09
C LEU A 19 -24.64 16.22 62.63
N GLY A 20 -24.96 16.93 63.73
CA GLY A 20 -26.27 16.95 64.35
C GLY A 20 -27.34 17.73 63.59
N LEU A 21 -27.01 18.49 62.57
CA LEU A 21 -27.90 19.44 61.88
C LEU A 21 -28.47 18.96 60.56
N ARG A 22 -28.41 17.66 60.24
CA ARG A 22 -28.96 17.24 58.94
C ARG A 22 -29.83 16.02 59.04
N ASP A 23 -31.05 16.32 59.37
CA ASP A 23 -32.12 15.55 58.77
C ASP A 23 -33.10 16.50 58.07
N ALA A 24 -32.95 16.76 56.84
CA ALA A 24 -33.92 17.54 56.07
C ALA A 24 -35.05 16.67 55.49
N GLN A 25 -34.97 15.35 55.55
CA GLN A 25 -36.03 14.52 54.95
C GLN A 25 -36.18 13.09 55.45
N GLY A 26 -35.71 12.73 56.58
CA GLY A 26 -36.05 11.37 57.03
C GLY A 26 -35.00 10.70 57.86
N LEU A 27 -34.60 11.35 58.91
CA LEU A 27 -34.68 10.64 60.18
C LEU A 27 -33.72 9.46 60.30
N ILE A 28 -32.43 9.69 60.14
CA ILE A 28 -31.48 8.76 60.73
C ILE A 28 -30.89 9.41 61.98
N HIS A 29 -31.46 9.16 63.10
CA HIS A 29 -30.87 9.49 64.41
C HIS A 29 -29.74 8.51 64.67
N ALA A 30 -28.53 8.78 64.14
CA ALA A 30 -27.38 7.95 64.42
C ALA A 30 -26.76 8.35 65.76
N THR A 31 -26.48 7.40 66.65
CA THR A 31 -25.76 7.60 67.90
C THR A 31 -24.25 7.61 67.72
N SER A 32 -23.76 6.89 66.73
CA SER A 32 -22.35 6.89 66.31
C SER A 32 -22.19 6.63 64.83
N VAL A 33 -21.12 7.19 64.21
CA VAL A 33 -20.85 7.11 62.74
C VAL A 33 -19.37 6.87 62.44
N ILE A 34 -19.10 6.02 61.48
CA ILE A 34 -17.79 5.86 60.85
C ILE A 34 -17.90 6.29 59.41
N CYS A 35 -16.95 7.10 58.96
CA CYS A 35 -16.78 7.46 57.54
C CYS A 35 -15.37 7.04 57.07
N ALA A 36 -15.28 6.06 56.18
CA ALA A 36 -14.04 5.59 55.59
C ALA A 36 -13.92 6.02 54.11
N PRO A 37 -12.85 6.67 53.70
CA PRO A 37 -12.69 7.13 52.32
C PRO A 37 -12.33 5.96 51.41
N ILE A 38 -12.98 5.84 50.25
CA ILE A 38 -12.59 4.99 49.15
C ILE A 38 -11.54 5.73 48.35
N ARG A 39 -10.30 5.24 48.29
CA ARG A 39 -9.15 5.92 47.66
C ARG A 39 -8.74 5.22 46.40
N MET A 40 -8.55 6.01 45.32
CA MET A 40 -7.98 5.57 44.06
C MET A 40 -6.91 6.58 43.63
N ASN A 41 -5.66 6.12 43.39
CA ASN A 41 -4.52 6.95 42.99
C ASN A 41 -4.35 8.20 43.89
N ASN A 42 -4.34 8.02 45.20
CA ASN A 42 -4.23 9.07 46.24
C ASN A 42 -5.36 10.11 46.25
N ARG A 43 -6.48 9.86 45.56
CA ARG A 43 -7.66 10.71 45.59
C ARG A 43 -8.84 9.95 46.20
N SER A 44 -9.59 10.61 47.04
CA SER A 44 -10.84 10.05 47.53
C SER A 44 -11.95 10.17 46.50
N ILE A 45 -12.47 9.03 46.05
CA ILE A 45 -13.52 8.93 45.00
C ILE A 45 -14.91 8.65 45.59
N GLY A 46 -14.97 8.30 46.85
CA GLY A 46 -16.20 7.99 47.55
C GLY A 46 -15.98 7.81 49.06
N LEU A 47 -17.02 7.50 49.76
CA LEU A 47 -17.00 7.22 51.20
C LEU A 47 -17.86 5.97 51.50
N VAL A 48 -17.41 5.16 52.45
CA VAL A 48 -18.21 4.12 53.09
C VAL A 48 -18.66 4.69 54.40
N HIS A 49 -19.99 4.72 54.64
CA HIS A 49 -20.60 5.12 55.91
C HIS A 49 -21.10 3.89 56.64
N LEU A 50 -20.71 3.76 57.91
CA LEU A 50 -21.28 2.83 58.84
C LEU A 50 -21.85 3.64 60.00
N TYR A 51 -23.10 3.43 60.36
CA TYR A 51 -23.73 4.13 61.48
C TYR A 51 -24.54 3.18 62.31
N SER A 52 -24.71 3.52 63.65
CA SER A 52 -25.62 2.87 64.58
C SER A 52 -26.77 3.78 64.85
N THR A 53 -28.00 3.20 64.90
CA THR A 53 -29.24 3.87 65.30
C THR A 53 -29.76 3.37 66.65
N VAL A 54 -29.04 2.40 67.24
CA VAL A 54 -29.43 1.81 68.53
C VAL A 54 -28.67 2.55 69.61
N PRO A 55 -29.38 3.10 70.66
CA PRO A 55 -28.77 3.93 71.72
C PRO A 55 -27.62 3.24 72.46
N ASP A 56 -27.69 1.95 72.65
CA ASP A 56 -26.74 1.18 73.48
C ASP A 56 -25.61 0.56 72.63
N VAL A 57 -25.63 0.76 71.26
CA VAL A 57 -24.64 0.22 70.39
C VAL A 57 -23.72 1.34 69.86
N ILE A 58 -22.56 1.51 70.50
CA ILE A 58 -21.57 2.50 70.16
C ILE A 58 -20.51 1.82 69.25
N LEU A 59 -20.20 2.42 68.06
CA LEU A 59 -19.20 1.94 67.20
C LEU A 59 -17.80 2.06 67.84
N SER A 60 -17.00 0.99 67.73
CA SER A 60 -15.66 0.85 68.32
C SER A 60 -14.54 1.10 67.27
N PRO A 61 -13.28 1.22 67.68
CA PRO A 61 -12.16 1.24 66.77
C PRO A 61 -12.08 0.01 65.86
N ASP A 62 -12.50 -1.18 66.31
CA ASP A 62 -12.49 -2.40 65.49
C ASP A 62 -13.49 -2.28 64.35
N HIS A 63 -14.63 -1.60 64.55
CA HIS A 63 -15.57 -1.30 63.48
C HIS A 63 -14.97 -0.30 62.46
N LEU A 64 -14.11 0.61 62.91
CA LEU A 64 -13.37 1.53 62.02
C LEU A 64 -12.38 0.76 61.14
N GLU A 65 -11.57 -0.16 61.70
CA GLU A 65 -10.67 -1.01 60.95
C GLU A 65 -11.40 -1.86 59.92
N PHE A 66 -12.50 -2.48 60.32
CA PHE A 66 -13.36 -3.24 59.40
C PHE A 66 -13.87 -2.36 58.24
N THR A 67 -14.36 -1.17 58.54
CA THR A 67 -14.91 -0.25 57.54
C THR A 67 -13.80 0.24 56.57
N LEU A 68 -12.59 0.44 57.06
CA LEU A 68 -11.42 0.75 56.24
C LEU A 68 -11.07 -0.41 55.32
N ALA A 69 -11.05 -1.66 55.80
CA ALA A 69 -10.79 -2.85 55.01
C ALA A 69 -11.84 -3.02 53.87
N VAL A 70 -13.11 -2.76 54.17
CA VAL A 70 -14.20 -2.73 53.17
C VAL A 70 -13.96 -1.64 52.15
N ALA A 71 -13.59 -0.42 52.57
CA ALA A 71 -13.30 0.70 51.65
C ALA A 71 -12.15 0.40 50.72
N GLU A 72 -11.08 -0.26 51.21
CA GLU A 72 -9.94 -0.71 50.37
C GLU A 72 -10.34 -1.78 49.37
N THR A 73 -11.16 -2.77 49.82
CA THR A 73 -11.65 -3.82 48.91
C THR A 73 -12.52 -3.23 47.80
N VAL A 74 -13.41 -2.29 48.12
CA VAL A 74 -14.21 -1.57 47.12
C VAL A 74 -13.32 -0.75 46.18
N ALA A 75 -12.30 -0.08 46.71
CA ALA A 75 -11.34 0.68 45.89
C ALA A 75 -10.60 -0.21 44.90
N MET A 76 -10.18 -1.42 45.31
CA MET A 76 -9.52 -2.42 44.46
C MET A 76 -10.45 -2.92 43.35
N ALA A 77 -11.69 -3.27 43.68
CA ALA A 77 -12.69 -3.71 42.71
C ALA A 77 -13.01 -2.63 41.68
N LEU A 78 -13.18 -1.37 42.10
CA LEU A 78 -13.39 -0.23 41.21
C LEU A 78 -12.19 0.02 40.30
N ARG A 79 -10.95 -0.12 40.83
CA ARG A 79 -9.72 0.03 40.04
C ARG A 79 -9.62 -1.03 38.92
N THR A 80 -9.93 -2.28 39.25
CA THR A 80 -9.93 -3.39 38.29
C THR A 80 -10.94 -3.14 37.18
N ARG A 81 -12.18 -2.80 37.56
CA ARG A 81 -13.25 -2.52 36.60
C ARG A 81 -12.96 -1.31 35.69
N TYR A 82 -12.37 -0.25 36.25
CA TYR A 82 -11.95 0.91 35.46
C TYR A 82 -10.87 0.57 34.44
N ARG A 83 -9.89 -0.29 34.82
CA ARG A 83 -8.85 -0.80 33.91
C ARG A 83 -9.45 -1.64 32.79
N GLU A 84 -10.32 -2.55 33.10
CA GLU A 84 -10.99 -3.40 32.11
C GLU A 84 -11.80 -2.55 31.13
N GLN A 85 -12.58 -1.59 31.63
CA GLN A 85 -13.37 -0.70 30.77
C GLN A 85 -12.45 0.11 29.84
N LYS A 86 -11.36 0.67 30.35
CA LYS A 86 -10.39 1.41 29.56
C LYS A 86 -9.75 0.55 28.48
N LEU A 87 -9.38 -0.69 28.80
CA LEU A 87 -8.82 -1.62 27.80
C LEU A 87 -9.83 -1.96 26.71
N VAL A 88 -11.09 -2.17 27.04
CA VAL A 88 -12.16 -2.40 26.07
C VAL A 88 -12.35 -1.19 25.15
N ASP A 89 -12.36 0.01 25.71
CA ASP A 89 -12.51 1.26 24.95
C ASP A 89 -11.30 1.50 24.01
N ASP A 90 -10.07 1.25 24.49
CA ASP A 90 -8.84 1.38 23.68
C ASP A 90 -8.81 0.32 22.57
N LEU A 91 -9.21 -0.92 22.85
CA LEU A 91 -9.35 -1.98 21.83
C LEU A 91 -10.41 -1.62 20.79
N SER A 92 -11.55 -1.07 21.19
CA SER A 92 -12.61 -0.67 20.26
C SER A 92 -12.17 0.47 19.35
N LYS A 93 -11.45 1.47 19.88
CA LYS A 93 -10.87 2.57 19.09
C LYS A 93 -9.85 2.07 18.08
N THR A 94 -8.90 1.22 18.53
CA THR A 94 -7.89 0.65 17.65
C THR A 94 -8.53 -0.20 16.56
N ARG A 95 -9.57 -0.96 16.87
CA ARG A 95 -10.31 -1.77 15.90
C ARG A 95 -11.02 -0.91 14.85
N ASN A 96 -11.69 0.17 15.28
CA ASN A 96 -12.35 1.10 14.38
C ASN A 96 -11.33 1.81 13.45
N GLU A 97 -10.16 2.17 13.98
CA GLU A 97 -9.06 2.76 13.18
C GLU A 97 -8.52 1.77 12.16
N ILE A 98 -8.33 0.50 12.55
CA ILE A 98 -7.93 -0.57 11.62
C ILE A 98 -8.99 -0.79 10.54
N ASP A 99 -10.28 -0.79 10.90
CA ASP A 99 -11.36 -0.99 9.94
C ASP A 99 -11.48 0.21 8.99
N LEU A 100 -11.31 1.44 9.48
CA LEU A 100 -11.23 2.66 8.65
C LEU A 100 -10.04 2.62 7.69
N LEU A 101 -8.86 2.22 8.16
CA LEU A 101 -7.66 2.06 7.32
C LEU A 101 -7.85 0.93 6.30
N ARG A 102 -8.54 -0.15 6.66
CA ARG A 102 -8.88 -1.24 5.73
C ARG A 102 -9.88 -0.79 4.66
N ASP A 103 -10.87 0.01 5.03
CA ASP A 103 -11.82 0.58 4.07
C ASP A 103 -11.13 1.56 3.12
N GLN A 104 -10.19 2.38 3.62
CA GLN A 104 -9.36 3.25 2.78
C GLN A 104 -8.46 2.43 1.84
N LEU A 105 -7.82 1.37 2.33
CA LEU A 105 -7.03 0.44 1.52
C LEU A 105 -7.91 -0.37 0.55
N GLY A 106 -9.14 -0.69 0.92
CA GLY A 106 -10.15 -1.33 0.07
C GLY A 106 -10.55 -0.44 -1.11
N PHE A 107 -10.70 0.85 -0.88
CA PHE A 107 -10.96 1.83 -1.94
C PHE A 107 -9.78 1.97 -2.92
N GLU A 108 -8.52 1.80 -2.44
CA GLU A 108 -7.32 1.71 -3.29
C GLU A 108 -7.19 0.36 -4.01
N SER A 109 -7.98 -0.64 -3.63
CA SER A 109 -7.93 -2.01 -4.18
C SER A 109 -8.99 -2.27 -5.24
N GLU A 110 -9.75 -1.25 -5.65
CA GLU A 110 -10.76 -1.38 -6.71
C GLU A 110 -10.06 -1.61 -8.06
N ILE A 111 -10.38 -2.74 -8.67
CA ILE A 111 -9.94 -3.05 -10.03
C ILE A 111 -10.85 -2.27 -10.99
N VAL A 112 -10.33 -1.16 -11.51
CA VAL A 112 -11.02 -0.33 -12.50
C VAL A 112 -10.83 -0.92 -13.88
N GLY A 113 -11.92 -1.01 -14.66
CA GLY A 113 -11.96 -1.48 -16.04
C GLY A 113 -13.17 -2.38 -16.30
N ALA A 114 -13.97 -2.00 -17.29
CA ALA A 114 -15.20 -2.69 -17.71
C ALA A 114 -15.04 -3.51 -19.00
N SER A 115 -13.82 -3.61 -19.54
CA SER A 115 -13.55 -4.39 -20.75
C SER A 115 -13.85 -5.88 -20.56
N ALA A 116 -14.19 -6.58 -21.65
CA ALA A 116 -14.43 -8.01 -21.64
C ALA A 116 -13.21 -8.80 -21.10
N ALA A 117 -11.99 -8.31 -21.37
CA ALA A 117 -10.76 -8.90 -20.88
C ALA A 117 -10.66 -8.80 -19.34
N MET A 118 -11.04 -7.65 -18.74
CA MET A 118 -11.05 -7.50 -17.28
C MET A 118 -12.22 -8.23 -16.63
N PHE A 119 -13.37 -8.34 -17.31
CA PHE A 119 -14.47 -9.17 -16.82
C PHE A 119 -14.04 -10.63 -16.64
N ALA A 120 -13.29 -11.20 -17.60
CA ALA A 120 -12.72 -12.55 -17.47
C ALA A 120 -11.77 -12.68 -16.26
N VAL A 121 -10.98 -11.65 -15.95
CA VAL A 121 -10.14 -11.61 -14.74
C VAL A 121 -11.01 -11.61 -13.48
N HIS A 122 -12.06 -10.80 -13.42
CA HIS A 122 -12.99 -10.78 -12.28
C HIS A 122 -13.67 -12.14 -12.08
N GLU A 123 -14.06 -12.81 -13.13
CA GLU A 123 -14.63 -14.15 -13.04
C GLU A 123 -13.62 -15.18 -12.49
N GLN A 124 -12.36 -15.14 -12.96
CA GLN A 124 -11.29 -15.98 -12.42
C GLN A 124 -11.03 -15.69 -10.94
N VAL A 125 -11.03 -14.42 -10.54
CA VAL A 125 -10.90 -14.01 -9.13
C VAL A 125 -12.04 -14.59 -8.29
N ALA A 126 -13.28 -14.45 -8.74
CA ALA A 126 -14.46 -14.96 -8.02
C ALA A 126 -14.43 -16.50 -7.84
N ARG A 127 -13.95 -17.24 -8.86
CA ARG A 127 -13.76 -18.70 -8.78
C ARG A 127 -12.58 -19.09 -7.88
N ALA A 128 -11.49 -18.33 -7.89
CA ALA A 128 -10.30 -18.61 -7.09
C ALA A 128 -10.48 -18.28 -5.61
N ALA A 129 -11.25 -17.23 -5.28
CA ALA A 129 -11.34 -16.68 -3.94
C ALA A 129 -11.76 -17.68 -2.85
N PRO A 130 -12.80 -18.54 -3.00
CA PRO A 130 -13.21 -19.47 -1.96
C PRO A 130 -12.25 -20.66 -1.78
N SER A 131 -11.32 -20.88 -2.72
CA SER A 131 -10.36 -21.96 -2.65
C SER A 131 -9.19 -21.62 -1.73
N LYS A 132 -8.63 -22.64 -1.05
CA LYS A 132 -7.34 -22.53 -0.32
C LYS A 132 -6.13 -22.75 -1.23
N ALA A 133 -6.34 -23.09 -2.50
CA ALA A 133 -5.28 -23.37 -3.45
C ALA A 133 -4.39 -22.13 -3.68
N THR A 134 -3.15 -22.40 -4.06
CA THR A 134 -2.19 -21.37 -4.50
C THR A 134 -2.70 -20.72 -5.79
N VAL A 135 -2.57 -19.39 -5.87
CA VAL A 135 -2.93 -18.63 -7.07
C VAL A 135 -1.66 -18.03 -7.67
N LEU A 136 -1.43 -18.27 -8.95
CA LEU A 136 -0.36 -17.67 -9.73
C LEU A 136 -0.92 -16.59 -10.63
N ILE A 137 -0.53 -15.34 -10.42
CA ILE A 137 -0.95 -14.19 -11.21
C ILE A 137 0.15 -13.86 -12.20
N ARG A 138 -0.17 -13.90 -13.50
CA ARG A 138 0.76 -13.57 -14.58
C ARG A 138 0.33 -12.28 -15.27
N GLY A 139 1.31 -11.51 -15.71
CA GLY A 139 1.08 -10.28 -16.47
C GLY A 139 2.30 -9.39 -16.43
N GLU A 140 2.36 -8.46 -17.37
CA GLU A 140 3.46 -7.50 -17.49
C GLU A 140 3.63 -6.63 -16.24
N SER A 141 4.78 -5.96 -16.14
CA SER A 141 4.97 -4.99 -15.07
C SER A 141 3.96 -3.84 -15.20
N GLY A 142 3.39 -3.42 -14.06
CA GLY A 142 2.46 -2.28 -14.01
C GLY A 142 1.02 -2.57 -14.43
N VAL A 143 0.61 -3.82 -14.74
CA VAL A 143 -0.77 -4.16 -15.12
C VAL A 143 -1.76 -4.17 -13.94
N GLY A 144 -1.26 -4.22 -12.67
CA GLY A 144 -2.08 -4.27 -11.47
C GLY A 144 -2.18 -5.65 -10.81
N LYS A 145 -1.15 -6.52 -10.94
CA LYS A 145 -1.11 -7.86 -10.32
C LYS A 145 -1.40 -7.84 -8.82
N GLU A 146 -0.89 -6.85 -8.09
CA GLU A 146 -1.15 -6.71 -6.66
C GLU A 146 -2.62 -6.42 -6.34
N LEU A 147 -3.31 -5.60 -7.14
CA LEU A 147 -4.74 -5.33 -6.96
C LEU A 147 -5.57 -6.60 -7.17
N VAL A 148 -5.21 -7.42 -8.16
CA VAL A 148 -5.84 -8.73 -8.39
C VAL A 148 -5.61 -9.67 -7.20
N ALA A 149 -4.40 -9.70 -6.63
CA ALA A 149 -4.10 -10.51 -5.44
C ALA A 149 -4.91 -10.05 -4.21
N ARG A 150 -5.04 -8.74 -4.00
CA ARG A 150 -5.90 -8.15 -2.96
C ARG A 150 -7.36 -8.54 -3.16
N SER A 151 -7.86 -8.45 -4.40
CA SER A 151 -9.23 -8.84 -4.72
C SER A 151 -9.49 -10.33 -4.43
N VAL A 152 -8.55 -11.24 -4.75
CA VAL A 152 -8.64 -12.66 -4.38
C VAL A 152 -8.72 -12.84 -2.86
N HIS A 153 -7.90 -12.10 -2.09
CA HIS A 153 -7.91 -12.18 -0.63
C HIS A 153 -9.22 -11.65 -0.04
N PHE A 154 -9.64 -10.43 -0.40
CA PHE A 154 -10.84 -9.78 0.18
C PHE A 154 -12.15 -10.45 -0.22
N SER A 155 -12.15 -11.21 -1.33
CA SER A 155 -13.29 -12.05 -1.73
C SER A 155 -13.26 -13.46 -1.13
N SER A 156 -12.25 -13.81 -0.30
CA SER A 156 -12.07 -15.12 0.30
C SER A 156 -12.61 -15.22 1.74
N ASP A 157 -12.65 -16.44 2.27
CA ASP A 157 -12.97 -16.69 3.68
C ASP A 157 -11.95 -16.05 4.65
N ARG A 158 -10.75 -15.74 4.15
CA ARG A 158 -9.66 -15.10 4.92
C ARG A 158 -9.67 -13.56 4.86
N LYS A 159 -10.72 -12.93 4.34
CA LYS A 159 -10.82 -11.46 4.15
C LYS A 159 -10.58 -10.61 5.39
N LYS A 160 -10.80 -11.17 6.60
CA LYS A 160 -10.56 -10.51 7.89
C LYS A 160 -9.18 -10.81 8.48
N ALA A 161 -8.44 -11.72 7.88
CA ALA A 161 -7.11 -12.13 8.33
C ALA A 161 -6.02 -11.27 7.67
N PRO A 162 -4.74 -11.36 8.12
CA PRO A 162 -3.67 -10.55 7.55
C PRO A 162 -3.47 -10.82 6.05
N PHE A 163 -3.25 -9.75 5.28
CA PHE A 163 -2.75 -9.78 3.91
C PHE A 163 -1.36 -9.17 3.91
N VAL A 164 -0.34 -9.99 3.70
CA VAL A 164 1.06 -9.58 3.75
C VAL A 164 1.66 -9.67 2.36
N CYS A 165 2.31 -8.59 1.90
CA CYS A 165 2.99 -8.53 0.61
C CYS A 165 4.50 -8.52 0.78
N LEU A 166 5.21 -9.16 -0.16
CA LEU A 166 6.65 -9.09 -0.29
C LEU A 166 7.03 -9.11 -1.77
N ASN A 167 7.88 -8.17 -2.18
CA ASN A 167 8.48 -8.17 -3.52
C ASN A 167 9.84 -8.87 -3.46
N CYS A 168 9.99 -9.96 -4.24
CA CYS A 168 11.19 -10.79 -4.24
C CYS A 168 12.36 -10.17 -5.03
N ALA A 169 12.09 -9.24 -5.96
CA ALA A 169 13.11 -8.59 -6.77
C ALA A 169 13.80 -7.42 -6.05
N ALA A 170 13.20 -6.89 -4.99
CA ALA A 170 13.67 -5.68 -4.32
C ALA A 170 14.79 -5.93 -3.30
N LEU A 171 15.14 -7.20 -3.02
CA LEU A 171 16.00 -7.59 -1.92
C LEU A 171 17.13 -8.50 -2.37
N SER A 172 18.30 -8.39 -1.71
CA SER A 172 19.36 -9.39 -1.86
C SER A 172 18.90 -10.75 -1.30
N GLU A 173 19.54 -11.84 -1.72
CA GLU A 173 19.16 -13.21 -1.32
C GLU A 173 19.07 -13.38 0.20
N SER A 174 20.08 -12.93 0.94
CA SER A 174 20.12 -13.02 2.41
C SER A 174 19.03 -12.19 3.09
N LEU A 175 18.73 -11.00 2.54
CA LEU A 175 17.64 -10.16 3.05
C LEU A 175 16.28 -10.76 2.72
N LEU A 176 16.10 -11.32 1.52
CA LEU A 176 14.85 -11.98 1.12
C LEU A 176 14.57 -13.19 2.01
N GLU A 177 15.60 -14.01 2.30
CA GLU A 177 15.48 -15.14 3.21
C GLU A 177 15.08 -14.69 4.62
N SER A 178 15.75 -13.66 5.13
CA SER A 178 15.45 -13.06 6.43
C SER A 178 14.05 -12.44 6.50
N GLU A 179 13.58 -11.76 5.45
CA GLU A 179 12.21 -11.23 5.39
C GLU A 179 11.16 -12.35 5.35
N LEU A 180 11.38 -13.40 4.56
CA LEU A 180 10.43 -14.51 4.44
C LEU A 180 10.31 -15.32 5.73
N PHE A 181 11.45 -15.79 6.26
CA PHE A 181 11.48 -16.76 7.35
C PHE A 181 11.76 -16.14 8.73
N GLY A 182 12.20 -14.87 8.76
CA GLY A 182 12.66 -14.22 9.99
C GLY A 182 14.09 -14.60 10.37
N HIS A 183 14.63 -13.95 11.39
CA HIS A 183 15.95 -14.26 11.90
C HIS A 183 16.01 -14.14 13.43
N GLU A 184 16.93 -14.89 14.03
CA GLU A 184 17.29 -14.74 15.43
C GLU A 184 18.42 -13.70 15.56
N LYS A 185 18.57 -13.14 16.76
CA LYS A 185 19.65 -12.20 17.07
C LYS A 185 21.01 -12.83 16.76
N GLY A 186 21.87 -12.11 16.01
CA GLY A 186 23.22 -12.58 15.64
C GLY A 186 23.26 -13.54 14.43
N ALA A 187 22.17 -13.75 13.73
CA ALA A 187 22.10 -14.67 12.56
C ALA A 187 23.04 -14.25 11.40
N PHE A 188 23.30 -12.96 11.24
CA PHE A 188 24.21 -12.38 10.25
C PHE A 188 24.72 -11.01 10.73
N THR A 189 25.71 -10.45 10.04
CA THR A 189 26.24 -9.11 10.33
C THR A 189 25.14 -8.06 10.15
N GLY A 190 24.70 -7.44 11.25
CA GLY A 190 23.60 -6.48 11.30
C GLY A 190 22.29 -7.01 11.91
N ALA A 191 22.20 -8.29 12.26
CA ALA A 191 21.06 -8.87 12.99
C ALA A 191 21.14 -8.54 14.50
N THR A 192 20.90 -7.27 14.86
CA THR A 192 20.98 -6.78 16.25
C THR A 192 19.87 -7.34 17.12
N ASP A 193 18.70 -7.59 16.53
CA ASP A 193 17.51 -8.05 17.23
C ASP A 193 16.86 -9.22 16.48
N ARG A 194 15.99 -9.94 17.19
CA ARG A 194 15.16 -10.98 16.58
C ARG A 194 14.05 -10.33 15.73
N LYS A 195 13.83 -10.83 14.51
CA LYS A 195 12.76 -10.39 13.62
C LYS A 195 11.83 -11.54 13.21
N MET A 196 10.54 -11.30 13.29
CA MET A 196 9.51 -12.21 12.78
C MET A 196 9.44 -12.13 11.25
N GLY A 197 9.36 -13.30 10.58
CA GLY A 197 9.27 -13.39 9.12
C GLY A 197 7.86 -13.14 8.58
N LYS A 198 7.77 -12.91 7.26
CA LYS A 198 6.49 -12.66 6.55
C LYS A 198 5.56 -13.89 6.62
N PHE A 199 6.08 -15.11 6.65
CA PHE A 199 5.27 -16.30 6.85
C PHE A 199 4.58 -16.32 8.21
N GLU A 200 5.29 -15.95 9.27
CA GLU A 200 4.70 -15.84 10.60
C GLU A 200 3.69 -14.70 10.67
N ALA A 201 4.00 -13.55 10.06
CA ALA A 201 3.11 -12.39 10.01
C ALA A 201 1.82 -12.66 9.23
N ALA A 202 1.86 -13.57 8.24
CA ALA A 202 0.72 -13.97 7.43
C ALA A 202 -0.04 -15.17 7.98
N ASP A 203 0.30 -15.67 9.18
CA ASP A 203 -0.35 -16.87 9.74
C ASP A 203 -1.87 -16.72 9.78
N LYS A 204 -2.59 -17.76 9.35
CA LYS A 204 -4.05 -17.81 9.13
C LYS A 204 -4.59 -16.83 8.07
N GLY A 205 -3.70 -16.07 7.44
CA GLY A 205 -3.99 -15.06 6.41
C GLY A 205 -3.52 -15.45 5.02
N THR A 206 -3.06 -14.45 4.28
CA THR A 206 -2.58 -14.60 2.90
C THR A 206 -1.22 -13.91 2.75
N LEU A 207 -0.25 -14.62 2.16
CA LEU A 207 1.05 -14.07 1.76
C LEU A 207 1.06 -13.90 0.25
N MET A 208 1.22 -12.65 -0.21
CA MET A 208 1.48 -12.34 -1.60
C MET A 208 2.97 -12.17 -1.83
N LEU A 209 3.49 -12.90 -2.83
CA LEU A 209 4.87 -12.82 -3.30
C LEU A 209 4.89 -12.25 -4.71
N ASP A 210 5.36 -11.02 -4.85
CA ASP A 210 5.53 -10.40 -6.17
C ASP A 210 6.89 -10.72 -6.74
N GLU A 211 6.96 -10.86 -8.08
CA GLU A 211 8.15 -11.24 -8.84
C GLU A 211 8.82 -12.53 -8.31
N ILE A 212 8.00 -13.59 -8.11
CA ILE A 212 8.44 -14.89 -7.58
C ILE A 212 9.57 -15.52 -8.41
N GLY A 213 9.63 -15.22 -9.70
CA GLY A 213 10.67 -15.70 -10.62
C GLY A 213 12.08 -15.17 -10.32
N GLU A 214 12.23 -14.22 -9.39
CA GLU A 214 13.52 -13.66 -8.95
C GLU A 214 14.15 -14.41 -7.77
N MET A 215 13.43 -15.36 -7.18
CA MET A 215 13.97 -16.13 -6.05
C MET A 215 15.15 -17.00 -6.47
N SER A 216 16.19 -17.02 -5.62
CA SER A 216 17.33 -17.95 -5.81
C SER A 216 16.91 -19.40 -5.58
N PRO A 217 17.60 -20.39 -6.18
CA PRO A 217 17.28 -21.80 -6.00
C PRO A 217 17.30 -22.28 -4.54
N SER A 218 18.12 -21.68 -3.69
CA SER A 218 18.21 -21.99 -2.25
C SER A 218 16.92 -21.58 -1.52
N ILE A 219 16.41 -20.39 -1.79
CA ILE A 219 15.16 -19.88 -1.21
C ILE A 219 13.98 -20.67 -1.77
N GLN A 220 13.97 -21.01 -3.07
CA GLN A 220 12.93 -21.84 -3.68
C GLN A 220 12.76 -23.18 -2.97
N ALA A 221 13.87 -23.83 -2.57
CA ALA A 221 13.82 -25.09 -1.84
C ALA A 221 13.18 -24.97 -0.45
N LYS A 222 13.54 -23.93 0.31
CA LYS A 222 12.96 -23.65 1.63
C LYS A 222 11.47 -23.27 1.52
N PHE A 223 11.15 -22.44 0.53
CA PHE A 223 9.79 -22.02 0.26
C PHE A 223 8.86 -23.19 -0.09
N LEU A 224 9.32 -24.13 -0.93
CA LEU A 224 8.57 -25.33 -1.29
C LEU A 224 8.17 -26.13 -0.04
N ARG A 225 9.10 -26.34 0.90
CA ARG A 225 8.81 -27.07 2.15
C ARG A 225 7.68 -26.42 2.94
N VAL A 226 7.65 -25.08 3.02
CA VAL A 226 6.56 -24.35 3.70
C VAL A 226 5.23 -24.51 2.96
N LEU A 227 5.23 -24.47 1.61
CA LEU A 227 4.04 -24.70 0.79
C LEU A 227 3.47 -26.13 0.94
N GLU A 228 4.31 -27.09 1.30
CA GLU A 228 3.92 -28.48 1.59
C GLU A 228 3.44 -28.67 3.04
N GLY A 229 3.41 -27.58 3.84
CA GLY A 229 2.96 -27.61 5.24
C GLY A 229 4.01 -28.10 6.23
N HIS A 230 5.27 -28.25 5.80
CA HIS A 230 6.38 -28.53 6.70
C HIS A 230 6.73 -27.30 7.56
N PRO A 231 7.16 -27.52 8.80
CA PRO A 231 7.68 -26.43 9.63
C PRO A 231 9.00 -25.91 9.04
N PHE A 232 9.28 -24.63 9.31
CA PHE A 232 10.53 -23.96 8.97
C PHE A 232 11.18 -23.38 10.20
N GLU A 233 12.42 -22.97 10.09
CA GLU A 233 13.21 -22.33 11.14
C GLU A 233 13.62 -20.92 10.68
N ARG A 234 13.75 -20.00 11.64
CA ARG A 234 14.33 -18.68 11.36
C ARG A 234 15.81 -18.82 11.02
N VAL A 235 16.33 -17.86 10.27
CA VAL A 235 17.78 -17.79 9.97
C VAL A 235 18.55 -17.69 11.29
N GLY A 236 19.50 -18.61 11.49
CA GLY A 236 20.27 -18.70 12.74
C GLY A 236 19.53 -19.30 13.93
N GLY A 237 18.30 -19.79 13.74
CA GLY A 237 17.51 -20.45 14.78
C GLY A 237 17.36 -21.95 14.58
N SER A 238 16.91 -22.65 15.63
CA SER A 238 16.58 -24.10 15.59
C SER A 238 15.14 -24.40 15.99
N LYS A 239 14.34 -23.36 16.28
CA LYS A 239 12.94 -23.55 16.66
C LYS A 239 12.07 -23.76 15.43
N ALA A 240 11.45 -24.93 15.34
CA ALA A 240 10.49 -25.25 14.28
C ALA A 240 9.20 -24.41 14.42
N ILE A 241 8.80 -23.75 13.34
CA ILE A 241 7.62 -22.89 13.25
C ILE A 241 6.71 -23.46 12.18
N LYS A 242 5.44 -23.67 12.52
CA LYS A 242 4.41 -24.11 11.59
C LYS A 242 3.37 -23.03 11.43
N VAL A 243 2.98 -22.74 10.19
CA VAL A 243 2.00 -21.69 9.83
C VAL A 243 0.93 -22.25 8.89
N ASP A 244 -0.25 -21.64 8.89
CA ASP A 244 -1.33 -21.86 7.93
C ASP A 244 -1.51 -20.64 7.06
N VAL A 245 -0.81 -20.56 5.93
CA VAL A 245 -0.80 -19.39 5.06
C VAL A 245 -1.31 -19.77 3.67
N ARG A 246 -2.26 -19.00 3.14
CA ARG A 246 -2.61 -19.04 1.73
C ARG A 246 -1.57 -18.24 0.93
N VAL A 247 -1.02 -18.83 -0.13
CA VAL A 247 -0.03 -18.16 -0.97
C VAL A 247 -0.65 -17.69 -2.28
N ILE A 248 -0.36 -16.43 -2.65
CA ILE A 248 -0.60 -15.85 -3.96
C ILE A 248 0.75 -15.40 -4.51
N ALA A 249 1.16 -15.98 -5.64
CA ALA A 249 2.41 -15.61 -6.32
C ALA A 249 2.11 -14.77 -7.55
N ALA A 250 2.94 -13.76 -7.82
CA ALA A 250 2.84 -12.95 -9.03
C ALA A 250 4.19 -12.89 -9.76
N THR A 251 4.15 -12.82 -11.08
CA THR A 251 5.36 -12.69 -11.91
C THR A 251 5.05 -12.12 -13.29
N ASN A 252 6.02 -11.42 -13.87
CA ASN A 252 6.06 -11.03 -15.28
C ASN A 252 6.91 -12.00 -16.13
N ARG A 253 7.66 -12.93 -15.50
CA ARG A 253 8.55 -13.87 -16.16
C ARG A 253 7.81 -15.12 -16.67
N ASP A 254 8.33 -15.70 -17.76
CA ASP A 254 7.96 -17.04 -18.19
C ASP A 254 8.65 -18.07 -17.29
N LEU A 255 7.89 -18.58 -16.29
CA LEU A 255 8.38 -19.58 -15.35
C LEU A 255 8.66 -20.93 -16.03
N GLU A 256 7.93 -21.29 -17.09
CA GLU A 256 8.17 -22.50 -17.87
C GLU A 256 9.53 -22.45 -18.57
N ALA A 257 9.87 -21.27 -19.14
CA ALA A 257 11.21 -21.07 -19.70
C ALA A 257 12.29 -21.08 -18.61
N ALA A 258 12.01 -20.50 -17.43
CA ALA A 258 12.92 -20.54 -16.29
C ALA A 258 13.16 -21.98 -15.77
N VAL A 259 12.13 -22.83 -15.76
CA VAL A 259 12.25 -24.26 -15.43
C VAL A 259 13.12 -24.97 -16.46
N ARG A 260 12.90 -24.72 -17.76
CA ARG A 260 13.74 -25.32 -18.83
C ARG A 260 15.21 -24.92 -18.73
N LYS A 261 15.49 -23.69 -18.30
CA LYS A 261 16.84 -23.17 -18.05
C LYS A 261 17.46 -23.60 -16.73
N GLY A 262 16.71 -24.28 -15.86
CA GLY A 262 17.18 -24.73 -14.53
C GLY A 262 17.30 -23.60 -13.49
N THR A 263 16.81 -22.39 -13.77
CA THR A 263 16.82 -21.26 -12.84
C THR A 263 15.61 -21.25 -11.89
N PHE A 264 14.56 -22.00 -12.23
CA PHE A 264 13.39 -22.21 -11.39
C PHE A 264 13.12 -23.70 -11.23
N ARG A 265 12.80 -24.13 -9.99
CA ARG A 265 12.58 -25.55 -9.70
C ARG A 265 11.25 -26.02 -10.28
N LYS A 266 11.26 -27.20 -10.90
CA LYS A 266 10.07 -27.83 -11.50
C LYS A 266 9.00 -28.20 -10.46
N ASP A 267 9.43 -28.70 -9.31
CA ASP A 267 8.54 -29.09 -8.21
C ASP A 267 7.79 -27.87 -7.63
N LEU A 268 8.50 -26.75 -7.40
CA LEU A 268 7.91 -25.51 -6.96
C LEU A 268 6.93 -24.94 -8.00
N PHE A 269 7.29 -24.98 -9.31
CA PHE A 269 6.40 -24.51 -10.36
C PHE A 269 5.04 -25.22 -10.31
N PHE A 270 5.00 -26.55 -10.23
CA PHE A 270 3.72 -27.29 -10.15
C PHE A 270 2.95 -27.01 -8.87
N ARG A 271 3.62 -26.70 -7.76
CA ARG A 271 2.95 -26.35 -6.50
C ARG A 271 2.35 -24.93 -6.54
N LEU A 272 2.93 -24.02 -7.33
CA LEU A 272 2.41 -22.67 -7.54
C LEU A 272 1.33 -22.61 -8.62
N HIS A 273 1.47 -23.39 -9.68
CA HIS A 273 0.61 -23.38 -10.86
C HIS A 273 -0.64 -24.25 -10.67
N VAL A 274 -1.43 -23.96 -9.60
CA VAL A 274 -2.70 -24.66 -9.34
C VAL A 274 -3.87 -23.87 -9.94
N ILE A 275 -3.95 -22.58 -9.66
CA ILE A 275 -4.91 -21.66 -10.27
C ILE A 275 -4.12 -20.53 -10.90
N GLN A 276 -4.28 -20.31 -12.20
CA GLN A 276 -3.62 -19.20 -12.91
C GLN A 276 -4.62 -18.12 -13.26
N ILE A 277 -4.22 -16.85 -12.99
CA ILE A 277 -4.96 -15.65 -13.41
C ILE A 277 -4.01 -14.85 -14.30
N ASN A 278 -4.42 -14.61 -15.55
CA ASN A 278 -3.66 -13.79 -16.48
C ASN A 278 -4.25 -12.39 -16.53
N VAL A 279 -3.46 -11.38 -16.18
CA VAL A 279 -3.86 -9.99 -16.25
C VAL A 279 -3.40 -9.42 -17.60
N PRO A 280 -4.33 -8.99 -18.47
CA PRO A 280 -3.97 -8.49 -19.79
C PRO A 280 -3.23 -7.15 -19.71
N PRO A 281 -2.26 -6.88 -20.60
CA PRO A 281 -1.63 -5.58 -20.72
C PRO A 281 -2.64 -4.52 -21.18
N LEU A 282 -2.37 -3.25 -20.89
CA LEU A 282 -3.31 -2.16 -21.14
C LEU A 282 -3.61 -1.96 -22.63
N ARG A 283 -2.67 -2.29 -23.52
CA ARG A 283 -2.87 -2.26 -24.99
C ARG A 283 -3.93 -3.25 -25.49
N ASP A 284 -4.20 -4.33 -24.76
CA ASP A 284 -5.20 -5.35 -25.10
C ASP A 284 -6.58 -5.01 -24.51
N ARG A 285 -6.70 -3.87 -23.82
CA ARG A 285 -7.95 -3.34 -23.23
C ARG A 285 -8.06 -1.82 -23.40
N PRO A 286 -8.06 -1.31 -24.64
CA PRO A 286 -8.02 0.13 -24.91
C PRO A 286 -9.27 0.86 -24.39
N GLU A 287 -10.39 0.16 -24.22
CA GLU A 287 -11.63 0.72 -23.65
C GLU A 287 -11.41 1.18 -22.19
N ASP A 288 -10.56 0.48 -21.42
CA ASP A 288 -10.29 0.80 -20.02
C ASP A 288 -9.37 2.02 -19.84
N VAL A 289 -8.65 2.45 -20.90
CA VAL A 289 -7.66 3.54 -20.79
C VAL A 289 -8.28 4.84 -20.32
N LEU A 290 -9.41 5.25 -20.91
CA LEU A 290 -10.07 6.50 -20.53
C LEU A 290 -10.73 6.40 -19.16
N GLU A 291 -11.31 5.26 -18.82
CA GLU A 291 -11.91 5.02 -17.50
C GLU A 291 -10.86 5.10 -16.39
N LEU A 292 -9.70 4.45 -16.60
CA LEU A 292 -8.55 4.53 -15.70
C LEU A 292 -7.99 5.95 -15.61
N ALA A 293 -7.87 6.65 -16.74
CA ALA A 293 -7.40 8.03 -16.76
C ALA A 293 -8.33 8.96 -15.96
N ASP A 294 -9.65 8.82 -16.15
CA ASP A 294 -10.65 9.59 -15.39
C ASP A 294 -10.64 9.23 -13.90
N PHE A 295 -10.44 7.96 -13.56
CA PHE A 295 -10.27 7.52 -12.17
C PHE A 295 -9.07 8.18 -11.51
N PHE A 296 -7.89 8.13 -12.14
CA PHE A 296 -6.68 8.75 -11.61
C PHE A 296 -6.79 10.28 -11.55
N MET A 297 -7.37 10.92 -12.56
CA MET A 297 -7.60 12.36 -12.55
C MET A 297 -8.44 12.78 -11.33
N ARG A 298 -9.55 12.08 -11.05
CA ARG A 298 -10.40 12.35 -9.87
C ARG A 298 -9.61 12.15 -8.57
N LYS A 299 -8.82 11.08 -8.49
CA LYS A 299 -7.97 10.79 -7.34
C LYS A 299 -6.98 11.92 -7.11
N PHE A 300 -6.21 12.32 -8.13
CA PHE A 300 -5.21 13.38 -8.01
C PHE A 300 -5.81 14.76 -7.81
N ASN A 301 -7.00 15.04 -8.33
CA ASN A 301 -7.74 16.25 -7.98
C ASN A 301 -8.00 16.35 -6.49
N SER A 302 -8.43 15.25 -5.86
CA SER A 302 -8.68 15.23 -4.40
C SER A 302 -7.41 15.38 -3.57
N GLU A 303 -6.29 14.78 -4.02
CA GLU A 303 -5.00 14.82 -3.33
C GLU A 303 -4.30 16.19 -3.45
N THR A 304 -4.41 16.83 -4.64
CA THR A 304 -3.70 18.08 -4.94
C THR A 304 -4.54 19.35 -4.76
N GLY A 305 -5.85 19.19 -4.51
CA GLY A 305 -6.80 20.32 -4.45
C GLY A 305 -7.10 20.96 -5.81
N ARG A 306 -6.66 20.33 -6.92
CA ARG A 306 -6.96 20.78 -8.30
C ARG A 306 -8.41 20.52 -8.66
N LYS A 307 -8.91 21.20 -9.69
CA LYS A 307 -10.29 21.11 -10.18
C LYS A 307 -10.33 20.81 -11.67
N ILE A 308 -9.54 19.84 -12.13
CA ILE A 308 -9.53 19.42 -13.52
C ILE A 308 -10.83 18.69 -13.82
N ARG A 309 -11.52 19.08 -14.90
CA ARG A 309 -12.83 18.54 -15.29
C ARG A 309 -12.74 17.40 -16.29
N GLY A 310 -11.61 17.26 -16.99
CA GLY A 310 -11.44 16.23 -18.00
C GLY A 310 -10.26 16.47 -18.93
N TYR A 311 -10.32 15.81 -20.06
CA TYR A 311 -9.30 15.85 -21.11
C TYR A 311 -9.89 16.45 -22.38
N SER A 312 -9.10 17.20 -23.15
CA SER A 312 -9.51 17.65 -24.49
C SER A 312 -9.72 16.45 -25.44
N ALA A 313 -10.42 16.66 -26.53
CA ALA A 313 -10.66 15.60 -27.52
C ALA A 313 -9.36 15.02 -28.07
N GLN A 314 -8.37 15.87 -28.30
CA GLN A 314 -7.02 15.48 -28.78
C GLN A 314 -6.26 14.68 -27.71
N ALA A 315 -6.34 15.08 -26.44
CA ALA A 315 -5.75 14.37 -25.34
C ALA A 315 -6.34 12.97 -25.17
N LYS A 316 -7.68 12.83 -25.24
CA LYS A 316 -8.35 11.52 -25.20
C LYS A 316 -7.91 10.61 -26.32
N GLN A 317 -7.83 11.12 -27.55
CA GLN A 317 -7.39 10.35 -28.70
C GLN A 317 -5.92 9.89 -28.53
N ARG A 318 -5.06 10.74 -27.98
CA ARG A 318 -3.66 10.40 -27.70
C ARG A 318 -3.54 9.31 -26.64
N LEU A 319 -4.31 9.40 -25.56
CA LEU A 319 -4.35 8.37 -24.50
C LEU A 319 -4.78 7.00 -25.04
N GLN A 320 -5.79 6.95 -25.94
CA GLN A 320 -6.27 5.70 -26.50
C GLN A 320 -5.35 5.07 -27.55
N LYS A 321 -4.61 5.89 -28.30
CA LYS A 321 -3.70 5.41 -29.36
C LYS A 321 -2.34 4.93 -28.83
N TYR A 322 -1.98 5.35 -27.63
CA TYR A 322 -0.67 5.00 -27.09
C TYR A 322 -0.65 3.56 -26.55
N SER A 323 0.46 2.86 -26.75
CA SER A 323 0.60 1.42 -26.45
C SER A 323 0.82 1.06 -24.98
N TRP A 324 1.10 2.04 -24.14
CA TRP A 324 1.30 1.89 -22.69
C TRP A 324 2.29 0.79 -22.30
N PRO A 325 3.58 0.86 -22.70
CA PRO A 325 4.57 -0.15 -22.35
C PRO A 325 4.75 -0.36 -20.85
N GLY A 326 4.56 0.69 -20.04
CA GLY A 326 4.51 0.63 -18.58
C GLY A 326 3.12 0.36 -17.99
N ASN A 327 2.14 0.03 -18.84
CA ASN A 327 0.77 -0.31 -18.45
C ASN A 327 0.10 0.74 -17.56
N VAL A 328 -0.68 0.30 -16.56
CA VAL A 328 -1.43 1.18 -15.65
C VAL A 328 -0.50 2.04 -14.78
N ARG A 329 0.71 1.54 -14.48
CA ARG A 329 1.69 2.33 -13.70
C ARG A 329 2.16 3.56 -14.48
N GLU A 330 2.42 3.40 -15.78
CA GLU A 330 2.79 4.51 -16.66
C GLU A 330 1.61 5.49 -16.83
N LEU A 331 0.42 4.97 -17.11
CA LEU A 331 -0.80 5.80 -17.24
C LEU A 331 -1.03 6.63 -15.97
N LYS A 332 -0.93 6.03 -14.79
CA LYS A 332 -1.04 6.74 -13.50
C LYS A 332 -0.04 7.90 -13.41
N ASN A 333 1.23 7.65 -13.71
CA ASN A 333 2.29 8.67 -13.62
C ASN A 333 2.08 9.81 -14.65
N VAL A 334 1.61 9.48 -15.86
CA VAL A 334 1.30 10.46 -16.90
C VAL A 334 0.15 11.35 -16.46
N VAL A 335 -0.94 10.75 -15.95
CA VAL A 335 -2.10 11.50 -15.46
C VAL A 335 -1.73 12.35 -14.24
N GLU A 336 -0.99 11.82 -13.28
CA GLU A 336 -0.50 12.56 -12.11
C GLU A 336 0.25 13.82 -12.53
N ARG A 337 1.22 13.67 -13.43
CA ARG A 337 2.00 14.78 -13.96
C ARG A 337 1.11 15.79 -14.68
N ALA A 338 0.19 15.32 -15.52
CA ALA A 338 -0.71 16.19 -16.26
C ALA A 338 -1.62 16.98 -15.31
N VAL A 339 -2.19 16.37 -14.28
CA VAL A 339 -3.02 17.08 -13.27
C VAL A 339 -2.20 18.14 -12.53
N VAL A 340 -0.96 17.82 -12.13
CA VAL A 340 -0.09 18.78 -11.41
C VAL A 340 0.31 19.96 -12.29
N LEU A 341 0.64 19.70 -13.55
CA LEU A 341 1.17 20.71 -14.50
C LEU A 341 0.09 21.42 -15.32
N ALA A 342 -1.16 20.96 -15.29
CA ALA A 342 -2.26 21.54 -16.06
C ALA A 342 -2.41 23.06 -15.82
N ARG A 343 -2.52 23.84 -16.92
CA ARG A 343 -2.65 25.30 -16.90
C ARG A 343 -4.10 25.75 -16.72
N GLY A 344 -5.06 24.88 -17.06
CA GLY A 344 -6.49 25.15 -17.03
C GLY A 344 -7.29 24.09 -16.27
N GLU A 345 -8.59 24.08 -16.50
CA GLU A 345 -9.51 23.07 -15.94
C GLU A 345 -9.63 21.80 -16.83
N THR A 346 -8.94 21.75 -17.97
CA THR A 346 -8.92 20.65 -18.92
C THR A 346 -7.47 20.31 -19.27
N ILE A 347 -7.14 19.04 -19.28
CA ILE A 347 -5.81 18.55 -19.68
C ILE A 347 -5.73 18.56 -21.20
N GLU A 348 -4.77 19.32 -21.74
CA GLU A 348 -4.50 19.42 -23.17
C GLU A 348 -3.49 18.37 -23.64
N MET A 349 -3.40 18.17 -24.96
CA MET A 349 -2.55 17.14 -25.55
C MET A 349 -1.06 17.35 -25.25
N ASP A 350 -0.58 18.59 -25.20
CA ASP A 350 0.82 18.98 -24.91
C ASP A 350 1.21 18.77 -23.43
N GLU A 351 0.23 18.69 -22.54
CA GLU A 351 0.41 18.40 -21.12
C GLU A 351 0.56 16.89 -20.83
N LEU A 352 0.23 16.02 -21.81
CA LEU A 352 0.44 14.57 -21.74
C LEU A 352 1.86 14.22 -22.21
N ILE A 353 2.80 14.15 -21.27
CA ILE A 353 4.18 13.76 -21.54
C ILE A 353 4.27 12.24 -21.53
N LEU A 354 4.22 11.63 -22.70
CA LEU A 354 4.37 10.18 -22.91
C LEU A 354 5.86 9.83 -23.06
N THR A 355 6.23 8.62 -22.61
CA THR A 355 7.60 8.12 -22.75
C THR A 355 7.75 7.40 -24.08
N ASN A 356 8.88 7.64 -24.80
CA ASN A 356 9.14 6.99 -26.11
C ASN A 356 9.74 5.58 -25.95
N LEU A 357 9.31 4.79 -24.94
CA LEU A 357 9.82 3.45 -24.67
C LEU A 357 9.05 2.33 -25.38
N GLY A 358 8.01 2.65 -26.14
CA GLY A 358 7.23 1.66 -26.89
C GLY A 358 7.81 1.38 -28.28
N PRO A 359 7.54 0.21 -28.87
CA PRO A 359 7.77 -0.01 -30.29
C PRO A 359 6.95 1.04 -31.05
N SER A 360 7.59 1.76 -31.96
CA SER A 360 7.09 2.92 -32.69
C SER A 360 5.73 2.65 -33.36
N ALA A 361 4.63 3.03 -32.68
CA ALA A 361 3.29 3.02 -33.25
C ALA A 361 2.76 4.45 -33.54
N ASP A 362 3.55 5.48 -33.28
CA ASP A 362 3.26 6.88 -33.64
C ASP A 362 4.12 7.36 -34.81
N ALA A 363 3.96 6.69 -35.95
CA ALA A 363 4.45 7.22 -37.22
C ALA A 363 3.46 8.31 -37.74
N GLY A 364 3.36 9.41 -37.01
CA GLY A 364 2.42 10.49 -37.39
C GLY A 364 2.75 11.87 -36.87
N ILE A 365 3.83 12.03 -36.10
CA ILE A 365 4.38 13.34 -35.75
C ILE A 365 5.87 13.27 -36.11
N GLU A 366 6.28 14.15 -37.01
CA GLU A 366 7.66 14.30 -37.47
C GLU A 366 8.63 14.34 -36.29
N GLN A 367 9.05 13.15 -35.84
CA GLN A 367 10.31 13.02 -35.15
C GLN A 367 11.36 13.11 -36.29
N VAL A 368 12.21 14.10 -36.19
CA VAL A 368 13.52 14.02 -36.83
C VAL A 368 14.18 12.78 -36.22
N SER A 369 13.89 11.63 -36.81
CA SER A 369 14.48 10.35 -36.44
C SER A 369 15.94 10.40 -36.89
N PHE A 370 16.85 10.57 -35.93
CA PHE A 370 18.24 10.18 -36.06
C PHE A 370 18.40 8.63 -36.04
N ASP A 371 17.38 7.91 -36.43
CA ASP A 371 17.42 6.45 -36.59
C ASP A 371 17.50 6.11 -38.10
N GLN A 372 18.41 6.76 -38.81
CA GLN A 372 19.03 6.08 -39.89
C GLN A 372 20.03 5.11 -39.27
N ALA A 373 19.75 3.80 -39.42
CA ALA A 373 20.77 2.78 -39.16
C ALA A 373 22.09 3.31 -39.68
N TYR A 374 23.10 3.37 -38.80
CA TYR A 374 24.43 3.87 -39.17
C TYR A 374 24.83 3.23 -40.47
N GLN A 375 24.81 4.01 -41.54
CA GLN A 375 25.39 3.66 -42.84
C GLN A 375 26.76 4.31 -42.86
N GLU A 376 27.77 3.54 -43.20
CA GLU A 376 29.13 4.08 -43.46
C GLU A 376 29.07 5.05 -44.62
N ARG A 377 28.86 6.34 -44.32
CA ARG A 377 28.78 7.44 -45.29
C ARG A 377 29.82 8.48 -44.92
N SER A 378 30.48 8.99 -45.92
CA SER A 378 31.43 10.08 -45.71
C SER A 378 30.72 11.39 -45.30
N LEU A 379 31.40 12.27 -44.56
CA LEU A 379 30.88 13.60 -44.24
C LEU A 379 30.48 14.39 -45.49
N ALA A 380 31.21 14.17 -46.63
CA ALA A 380 30.91 14.81 -47.90
C ALA A 380 29.56 14.37 -48.49
N GLU A 381 29.21 13.08 -48.37
CA GLU A 381 27.92 12.55 -48.82
C GLU A 381 26.75 13.06 -47.95
N VAL A 382 26.91 13.09 -46.60
CA VAL A 382 25.91 13.61 -45.70
C VAL A 382 25.68 15.11 -45.92
N GLU A 383 26.77 15.87 -46.17
CA GLU A 383 26.70 17.29 -46.49
C GLU A 383 25.98 17.54 -47.83
N ALA A 384 26.30 16.77 -48.86
CA ALA A 384 25.67 16.88 -50.18
C ALA A 384 24.16 16.61 -50.11
N ASP A 385 23.75 15.57 -49.39
CA ASP A 385 22.31 15.23 -49.21
C ASP A 385 21.57 16.30 -48.44
N HIS A 386 22.16 16.84 -47.35
CA HIS A 386 21.56 17.92 -46.60
C HIS A 386 21.40 19.21 -47.39
N ILE A 387 22.40 19.56 -48.21
CA ILE A 387 22.32 20.70 -49.15
C ILE A 387 21.22 20.46 -50.20
N ARG A 388 21.12 19.25 -50.78
CA ARG A 388 20.09 18.89 -51.76
C ARG A 388 18.69 19.02 -51.18
N ALA A 389 18.47 18.45 -50.00
CA ALA A 389 17.17 18.51 -49.29
C ALA A 389 16.79 19.97 -49.02
N THR A 390 17.69 20.79 -48.48
CA THR A 390 17.43 22.20 -48.18
C THR A 390 17.12 23.01 -49.43
N LEU A 391 17.80 22.76 -50.57
CA LEU A 391 17.52 23.41 -51.85
C LEU A 391 16.13 23.02 -52.39
N THR A 392 15.72 21.77 -52.24
CA THR A 392 14.43 21.27 -52.69
C THR A 392 13.32 21.94 -51.85
N GLU A 393 13.43 21.93 -50.54
CA GLU A 393 12.46 22.55 -49.61
C GLU A 393 12.30 24.06 -49.83
N THR A 394 13.39 24.75 -50.20
CA THR A 394 13.35 26.21 -50.45
C THR A 394 12.99 26.56 -51.88
N GLY A 395 12.59 25.59 -52.73
CA GLY A 395 12.32 25.79 -54.14
C GLY A 395 13.52 26.30 -54.92
N TRP A 396 14.72 25.89 -54.55
CA TRP A 396 16.01 26.33 -55.13
C TRP A 396 16.34 27.80 -54.92
N ASN A 397 15.79 28.41 -53.86
CA ASN A 397 16.17 29.77 -53.46
C ASN A 397 17.51 29.74 -52.70
N LYS A 398 18.59 29.93 -53.44
CA LYS A 398 19.99 29.86 -52.92
C LYS A 398 20.29 30.81 -51.76
N SER A 399 19.67 31.98 -51.74
CA SER A 399 19.88 32.93 -50.64
C SER A 399 19.22 32.43 -49.34
N LYS A 400 17.98 31.92 -49.42
CA LYS A 400 17.25 31.36 -48.27
C LYS A 400 17.89 30.04 -47.80
N SER A 401 18.36 29.21 -48.74
CA SER A 401 19.07 27.96 -48.43
C SER A 401 20.41 28.22 -47.71
N ALA A 402 21.18 29.21 -48.15
CA ALA A 402 22.44 29.58 -47.52
C ALA A 402 22.24 30.06 -46.08
N GLN A 403 21.16 30.82 -45.82
CA GLN A 403 20.80 31.28 -44.50
C GLN A 403 20.42 30.10 -43.58
N ILE A 404 19.61 29.14 -44.05
CA ILE A 404 19.23 27.94 -43.32
C ILE A 404 20.44 27.05 -42.99
N LEU A 405 21.34 26.89 -43.98
CA LEU A 405 22.54 26.08 -43.81
C LEU A 405 23.67 26.78 -43.02
N GLY A 406 23.49 28.04 -42.63
CA GLY A 406 24.49 28.78 -41.88
C GLY A 406 25.78 29.07 -42.65
N VAL A 407 25.72 29.15 -43.97
CA VAL A 407 26.89 29.39 -44.84
C VAL A 407 26.68 30.62 -45.75
N GLU A 408 27.77 31.22 -46.22
CA GLU A 408 27.66 32.28 -47.22
C GLU A 408 27.16 31.71 -48.56
N ARG A 409 26.39 32.52 -49.30
CA ARG A 409 25.86 32.14 -50.62
C ARG A 409 26.94 31.69 -51.58
N SER A 410 28.12 32.37 -51.59
CA SER A 410 29.30 32.00 -52.39
C SER A 410 29.84 30.61 -52.06
N THR A 411 29.80 30.26 -50.74
CA THR A 411 30.20 28.93 -50.24
C THR A 411 29.21 27.88 -50.66
N LEU A 412 27.89 28.15 -50.59
CA LEU A 412 26.86 27.25 -51.06
C LEU A 412 26.97 26.99 -52.55
N ASP A 413 27.20 28.03 -53.41
CA ASP A 413 27.38 27.88 -54.84
C ASP A 413 28.59 27.00 -55.16
N ARG A 414 29.70 27.15 -54.44
CA ARG A 414 30.89 26.33 -54.59
C ARG A 414 30.64 24.86 -54.19
N LYS A 415 29.87 24.60 -53.10
CA LYS A 415 29.50 23.25 -52.67
C LYS A 415 28.52 22.59 -53.63
N ILE A 416 27.53 23.30 -54.18
CA ILE A 416 26.64 22.81 -55.22
C ILE A 416 27.42 22.32 -56.44
N LYS A 417 28.41 23.10 -56.91
CA LYS A 417 29.29 22.70 -58.00
C LYS A 417 30.18 21.50 -57.65
N ARG A 418 30.76 21.49 -56.44
CA ARG A 418 31.65 20.42 -55.97
C ARG A 418 30.97 19.09 -55.85
N TYR A 419 29.68 19.07 -55.41
CA TYR A 419 28.89 17.86 -55.20
C TYR A 419 27.95 17.55 -56.38
N GLU A 420 28.09 18.27 -57.50
CA GLU A 420 27.30 18.10 -58.74
C GLU A 420 25.78 18.05 -58.49
N ILE A 421 25.27 18.87 -57.51
CA ILE A 421 23.87 18.88 -57.16
C ILE A 421 23.08 19.59 -58.26
N ALA A 422 22.31 18.84 -59.05
CA ALA A 422 21.47 19.35 -60.12
C ALA A 422 20.00 19.46 -59.66
N ARG A 423 19.25 20.40 -60.27
CA ARG A 423 17.81 20.51 -60.10
C ARG A 423 17.18 19.41 -60.96
N GLU A 424 16.44 18.47 -60.30
CA GLU A 424 15.66 17.50 -61.06
C GLU A 424 14.55 18.24 -61.85
N PRO A 425 14.35 17.90 -63.13
CA PRO A 425 13.26 18.48 -63.91
C PRO A 425 11.92 17.99 -63.32
N VAL A 426 11.00 18.93 -63.06
CA VAL A 426 9.63 18.69 -62.61
C VAL A 426 8.84 18.01 -63.70
#